data_b92bd109432e7a2bf94c5fae43616a02
#
_entry.id   b92bd109432e7a2bf94c5fae43616a02
#
_cell.length_a   1.000
_cell.length_b   1.000
_cell.length_c   1.000
_cell.angle_alpha   90.00
_cell.angle_beta   90.00
_cell.angle_gamma   90.00
#
_symmetry.space_group_name_H-M   'P 1'
#
loop_
_entity.id
_entity.type
_entity.pdbx_description
1 polymer ?
#
loop_
_entity_poly.entity_id
_entity_poly.type
_entity_poly.pdbx_seq_one_letter_code
_entity_poly.pdbx_strand_id
1 'polypeptide(L)'
;MNDNNTPEPSAQDARNWLHTSRFLTTAAQLNQLPTLAVPEIAFVGRSNAGKSTCINTLTQQRQLAYASKTPGRTQHINLFSVGRQGTTDAILTDLPGYGYAAVPKEAKRRWQQIMANYLMTRRNLRAVIMLCDSRLGLTELDESLLEIIRPRVQDGLDFLVLMTKADKMNRAEGQKAL
;
A
#
# COMPACT_ATOMS: atom_id res chain seq x y z
N MET A 1 -6.27 -37.74 2.99
CA MET A 1 -6.80 -37.29 1.70
C MET A 1 -7.56 -36.01 1.97
N ASN A 2 -6.91 -34.86 1.83
CA ASN A 2 -7.57 -33.55 1.90
C ASN A 2 -7.29 -32.89 0.55
N ASP A 3 -8.15 -33.24 -0.43
CA ASP A 3 -8.20 -32.51 -1.70
C ASP A 3 -8.90 -31.15 -1.45
N ASN A 4 -8.15 -30.17 -0.97
CA ASN A 4 -8.54 -28.76 -1.06
C ASN A 4 -8.29 -28.26 -2.49
N ASN A 5 -9.00 -28.86 -3.44
CA ASN A 5 -9.05 -28.39 -4.83
C ASN A 5 -10.11 -27.28 -4.96
N THR A 6 -9.98 -26.22 -4.16
CA THR A 6 -10.70 -24.99 -4.43
C THR A 6 -10.00 -24.30 -5.58
N PRO A 7 -10.65 -24.10 -6.74
CA PRO A 7 -10.02 -23.45 -7.87
C PRO A 7 -9.54 -22.06 -7.45
N GLU A 8 -8.32 -21.70 -7.88
CA GLU A 8 -7.82 -20.36 -7.64
C GLU A 8 -8.79 -19.33 -8.22
N PRO A 9 -9.09 -18.25 -7.47
CA PRO A 9 -10.02 -17.22 -7.94
C PRO A 9 -9.49 -16.58 -9.23
N SER A 10 -10.36 -16.42 -10.20
CA SER A 10 -10.00 -15.75 -11.44
C SER A 10 -9.66 -14.26 -11.20
N ALA A 11 -8.93 -13.64 -12.14
CA ALA A 11 -8.65 -12.21 -12.10
C ALA A 11 -9.95 -11.37 -12.07
N GLN A 12 -11.05 -11.86 -12.62
CA GLN A 12 -12.34 -11.19 -12.58
C GLN A 12 -12.98 -11.30 -11.19
N ASP A 13 -12.85 -12.45 -10.53
CA ASP A 13 -13.34 -12.63 -9.15
C ASP A 13 -12.60 -11.73 -8.17
N ALA A 14 -11.28 -11.62 -8.32
CA ALA A 14 -10.45 -10.72 -7.53
C ALA A 14 -10.88 -9.25 -7.74
N ARG A 15 -11.14 -8.83 -8.98
CA ARG A 15 -11.65 -7.48 -9.28
C ARG A 15 -13.01 -7.24 -8.63
N ASN A 16 -13.96 -8.15 -8.83
CA ASN A 16 -15.29 -8.04 -8.25
C ASN A 16 -15.25 -7.95 -6.72
N TRP A 17 -14.32 -8.68 -6.10
CA TRP A 17 -14.10 -8.62 -4.66
C TRP A 17 -13.52 -7.26 -4.24
N LEU A 18 -12.50 -6.74 -4.93
CA LEU A 18 -11.93 -5.41 -4.66
C LEU A 18 -12.95 -4.27 -4.81
N HIS A 19 -13.94 -4.41 -5.71
CA HIS A 19 -15.01 -3.42 -5.88
C HIS A 19 -15.94 -3.31 -4.65
N THR A 20 -15.92 -4.28 -3.74
CA THR A 20 -16.66 -4.23 -2.48
C THR A 20 -15.99 -3.36 -1.41
N SER A 21 -14.84 -2.75 -1.72
CA SER A 21 -14.07 -1.97 -0.76
C SER A 21 -14.84 -0.79 -0.21
N ARG A 22 -14.68 -0.55 1.10
CA ARG A 22 -15.33 0.57 1.82
C ARG A 22 -14.34 1.19 2.80
N PHE A 23 -14.45 2.48 3.03
CA PHE A 23 -13.69 3.13 4.09
C PHE A 23 -14.01 2.48 5.44
N LEU A 24 -12.98 2.06 6.17
CA LEU A 24 -13.10 1.44 7.48
C LEU A 24 -12.79 2.44 8.59
N THR A 25 -11.57 2.99 8.60
CA THR A 25 -11.12 3.94 9.62
C THR A 25 -9.82 4.63 9.21
N THR A 26 -9.45 5.65 9.98
CA THR A 26 -8.17 6.33 9.92
C THR A 26 -7.46 6.24 11.26
N ALA A 27 -6.17 5.95 11.28
CA ALA A 27 -5.35 5.86 12.47
C ALA A 27 -4.13 6.81 12.38
N ALA A 28 -3.93 7.60 13.43
CA ALA A 28 -2.73 8.44 13.58
C ALA A 28 -1.59 7.71 14.27
N GLN A 29 -1.90 6.62 14.98
CA GLN A 29 -0.96 5.80 15.76
C GLN A 29 -1.32 4.32 15.61
N LEU A 30 -0.34 3.44 15.83
CA LEU A 30 -0.51 1.99 15.66
C LEU A 30 -1.51 1.37 16.64
N ASN A 31 -1.63 1.91 17.84
CA ASN A 31 -2.58 1.45 18.85
C ASN A 31 -4.05 1.78 18.53
N GLN A 32 -4.29 2.62 17.52
CA GLN A 32 -5.63 2.93 17.00
C GLN A 32 -6.06 1.99 15.87
N LEU A 33 -5.16 1.11 15.42
CA LEU A 33 -5.48 0.16 14.37
C LEU A 33 -6.45 -0.91 14.89
N PRO A 34 -7.45 -1.31 14.08
CA PRO A 34 -8.37 -2.35 14.49
C PRO A 34 -7.68 -3.70 14.68
N THR A 35 -8.16 -4.47 15.65
CA THR A 35 -7.66 -5.83 15.98
C THR A 35 -8.42 -6.92 15.22
N LEU A 36 -8.73 -6.67 13.95
CA LEU A 36 -9.39 -7.66 13.11
C LEU A 36 -8.41 -8.75 12.69
N ALA A 37 -8.81 -10.02 12.82
CA ALA A 37 -7.99 -11.17 12.46
C ALA A 37 -8.14 -11.53 10.95
N VAL A 38 -8.06 -10.53 10.09
CA VAL A 38 -8.17 -10.68 8.62
C VAL A 38 -6.88 -10.23 7.95
N PRO A 39 -6.53 -10.78 6.76
CA PRO A 39 -5.33 -10.38 6.04
C PRO A 39 -5.35 -8.89 5.67
N GLU A 40 -4.16 -8.27 5.71
CA GLU A 40 -3.95 -6.90 5.28
C GLU A 40 -3.00 -6.82 4.09
N ILE A 41 -3.30 -5.92 3.16
CA ILE A 41 -2.45 -5.55 2.03
C ILE A 41 -2.11 -4.07 2.19
N ALA A 42 -0.83 -3.75 2.37
CA ALA A 42 -0.38 -2.38 2.56
C ALA A 42 0.17 -1.76 1.26
N PHE A 43 -0.21 -0.52 1.02
CA PHE A 43 0.32 0.30 -0.06
C PHE A 43 1.32 1.29 0.52
N VAL A 44 2.56 1.21 0.06
CA VAL A 44 3.68 2.08 0.46
C VAL A 44 4.23 2.82 -0.75
N GLY A 45 4.98 3.86 -0.53
CA GLY A 45 5.65 4.62 -1.60
C GLY A 45 5.78 6.08 -1.24
N ARG A 46 6.60 6.77 -2.01
CA ARG A 46 6.82 8.21 -1.83
C ARG A 46 5.52 8.99 -1.96
N SER A 47 5.53 10.19 -1.36
CA SER A 47 4.47 11.16 -1.59
C SER A 47 4.29 11.39 -3.11
N ASN A 48 3.07 11.36 -3.58
CA ASN A 48 2.71 11.46 -5.01
C ASN A 48 3.19 10.31 -5.91
N ALA A 49 3.60 9.17 -5.37
CA ALA A 49 3.90 7.97 -6.15
C ALA A 49 2.65 7.32 -6.78
N GLY A 50 1.46 7.77 -6.42
CA GLY A 50 0.20 7.27 -7.01
C GLY A 50 -0.54 6.24 -6.15
N LYS A 51 -0.23 6.08 -4.86
CA LYS A 51 -0.89 5.11 -3.96
C LYS A 51 -2.41 5.21 -3.98
N SER A 52 -2.95 6.36 -3.60
CA SER A 52 -4.40 6.56 -3.56
C SER A 52 -5.06 6.43 -4.93
N THR A 53 -4.36 6.80 -6.00
CA THR A 53 -4.84 6.57 -7.38
C THR A 53 -4.89 5.09 -7.70
N CYS A 54 -3.86 4.33 -7.32
CA CYS A 54 -3.82 2.87 -7.50
C CYS A 54 -4.98 2.20 -6.75
N ILE A 55 -5.17 2.52 -5.48
CA ILE A 55 -6.29 1.99 -4.66
C ILE A 55 -7.63 2.31 -5.34
N ASN A 56 -7.86 3.56 -5.73
CA ASN A 56 -9.09 3.97 -6.40
C ASN A 56 -9.31 3.24 -7.73
N THR A 57 -8.25 2.99 -8.49
CA THR A 57 -8.33 2.24 -9.75
C THR A 57 -8.66 0.77 -9.51
N LEU A 58 -7.98 0.12 -8.57
CA LEU A 58 -8.21 -1.29 -8.22
C LEU A 58 -9.62 -1.53 -7.68
N THR A 59 -10.12 -0.59 -6.90
CA THR A 59 -11.47 -0.68 -6.31
C THR A 59 -12.57 -0.12 -7.20
N GLN A 60 -12.21 0.47 -8.35
CA GLN A 60 -13.12 1.20 -9.26
C GLN A 60 -13.94 2.31 -8.56
N GLN A 61 -13.39 2.90 -7.52
CA GLN A 61 -14.02 3.99 -6.76
C GLN A 61 -13.19 5.26 -6.90
N ARG A 62 -13.79 6.33 -7.43
CA ARG A 62 -13.07 7.59 -7.73
C ARG A 62 -12.50 8.31 -6.50
N GLN A 63 -13.05 8.09 -5.31
CA GLN A 63 -12.74 8.82 -4.08
C GLN A 63 -12.71 7.95 -2.83
N LEU A 64 -12.44 6.66 -2.94
CA LEU A 64 -12.30 5.78 -1.78
C LEU A 64 -11.05 6.19 -0.97
N ALA A 65 -9.90 6.23 -1.63
CA ALA A 65 -8.68 6.78 -1.07
C ALA A 65 -8.53 8.23 -1.53
N TYR A 66 -8.28 9.13 -0.58
CA TYR A 66 -8.18 10.55 -0.89
C TYR A 66 -6.83 10.88 -1.52
N ALA A 67 -6.82 11.08 -2.83
CA ALA A 67 -5.64 11.54 -3.55
C ALA A 67 -5.49 13.06 -3.41
N SER A 68 -4.72 13.52 -2.41
CA SER A 68 -4.42 14.94 -2.27
C SER A 68 -3.38 15.39 -3.29
N LYS A 69 -3.65 16.47 -4.02
CA LYS A 69 -2.65 17.17 -4.83
C LYS A 69 -1.66 17.96 -3.95
N THR A 70 -2.02 18.22 -2.70
CA THR A 70 -1.15 18.92 -1.74
C THR A 70 -0.31 17.89 -1.01
N PRO A 71 1.01 17.87 -1.22
CA PRO A 71 1.91 16.93 -0.58
C PRO A 71 1.91 17.12 0.96
N GLY A 72 2.10 16.03 1.71
CA GLY A 72 2.18 16.07 3.17
C GLY A 72 0.82 16.07 3.91
N ARG A 73 -0.31 15.99 3.20
CA ARG A 73 -1.64 16.02 3.83
C ARG A 73 -2.11 14.68 4.40
N THR A 74 -1.64 13.56 3.83
CA THR A 74 -1.94 12.23 4.37
C THR A 74 -0.89 11.87 5.41
N GLN A 75 -1.17 12.25 6.66
CA GLN A 75 -0.31 11.95 7.83
C GLN A 75 -0.81 10.75 8.63
N HIS A 76 -1.86 10.09 8.15
CA HIS A 76 -2.55 9.02 8.84
C HIS A 76 -2.55 7.76 8.00
N ILE A 77 -2.67 6.65 8.68
CA ILE A 77 -2.90 5.34 8.06
C ILE A 77 -4.40 5.26 7.76
N ASN A 78 -4.77 5.08 6.50
CA ASN A 78 -6.16 4.87 6.11
C ASN A 78 -6.40 3.38 5.81
N LEU A 79 -7.47 2.84 6.36
CA LEU A 79 -7.84 1.46 6.20
C LEU A 79 -9.18 1.35 5.47
N PHE A 80 -9.24 0.40 4.54
CA PHE A 80 -10.44 0.09 3.77
C PHE A 80 -10.75 -1.39 3.93
N SER A 81 -11.97 -1.71 4.34
CA SER A 81 -12.45 -3.10 4.40
C SER A 81 -12.79 -3.58 3.00
N VAL A 82 -12.49 -4.84 2.70
CA VAL A 82 -12.92 -5.55 1.50
C VAL A 82 -13.71 -6.77 1.93
N GLY A 83 -14.89 -6.98 1.35
CA GLY A 83 -15.74 -8.13 1.67
C GLY A 83 -17.16 -7.93 1.17
N ARG A 84 -17.80 -9.05 0.84
CA ARG A 84 -19.18 -9.07 0.33
C ARG A 84 -20.18 -8.95 1.49
N GLN A 85 -21.37 -8.44 1.19
CA GLN A 85 -22.52 -8.43 2.12
C GLN A 85 -22.24 -7.82 3.51
N GLY A 86 -21.32 -6.86 3.58
CA GLY A 86 -21.00 -6.22 4.86
C GLY A 86 -19.92 -6.93 5.69
N THR A 87 -19.39 -8.07 5.23
CA THR A 87 -18.23 -8.72 5.86
C THR A 87 -16.95 -7.91 5.67
N THR A 88 -15.94 -8.22 6.46
CA THR A 88 -14.57 -7.76 6.24
C THR A 88 -13.69 -8.99 6.09
N ASP A 89 -13.37 -9.33 4.84
CA ASP A 89 -12.56 -10.50 4.50
C ASP A 89 -11.08 -10.16 4.45
N ALA A 90 -10.76 -8.89 4.12
CA ALA A 90 -9.42 -8.34 4.13
C ALA A 90 -9.44 -6.81 4.34
N ILE A 91 -8.25 -6.24 4.54
CA ILE A 91 -8.03 -4.80 4.68
C ILE A 91 -7.02 -4.34 3.64
N LEU A 92 -7.34 -3.26 2.93
CA LEU A 92 -6.36 -2.47 2.19
C LEU A 92 -5.91 -1.31 3.08
N THR A 93 -4.60 -1.10 3.20
CA THR A 93 -4.03 -0.06 4.06
C THR A 93 -3.23 0.92 3.22
N ASP A 94 -3.66 2.19 3.17
CA ASP A 94 -2.91 3.29 2.56
C ASP A 94 -2.01 3.92 3.62
N LEU A 95 -0.72 3.64 3.54
CA LEU A 95 0.28 4.21 4.45
C LEU A 95 0.68 5.62 4.02
N PRO A 96 1.06 6.50 4.96
CA PRO A 96 1.56 7.83 4.64
C PRO A 96 2.70 7.81 3.64
N GLY A 97 2.67 8.69 2.64
CA GLY A 97 3.74 8.82 1.68
C GLY A 97 5.00 9.42 2.31
N TYR A 98 6.17 8.82 2.07
CA TYR A 98 7.45 9.35 2.53
C TYR A 98 8.12 10.30 1.51
N GLY A 99 9.24 10.92 1.91
CA GLY A 99 10.09 11.69 1.01
C GLY A 99 9.60 13.09 0.63
N TYR A 100 8.63 13.65 1.36
CA TYR A 100 8.20 15.02 1.13
C TYR A 100 9.14 16.03 1.82
N ALA A 101 9.67 17.00 1.05
CA ALA A 101 10.71 17.92 1.52
C ALA A 101 10.20 18.95 2.55
N ALA A 102 8.97 19.45 2.40
CA ALA A 102 8.43 20.54 3.21
C ALA A 102 7.88 20.13 4.59
N VAL A 103 8.12 18.89 5.01
CA VAL A 103 7.72 18.40 6.34
C VAL A 103 8.86 18.57 7.32
N PRO A 104 8.64 19.07 8.55
CA PRO A 104 9.65 19.17 9.60
C PRO A 104 10.38 17.84 9.83
N LYS A 105 11.68 17.88 10.14
CA LYS A 105 12.52 16.69 10.33
C LYS A 105 11.96 15.73 11.38
N GLU A 106 11.40 16.27 12.46
CA GLU A 106 10.77 15.46 13.54
C GLU A 106 9.55 14.70 13.06
N ALA A 107 8.67 15.34 12.30
CA ALA A 107 7.51 14.68 11.71
C ALA A 107 7.92 13.59 10.71
N LYS A 108 8.97 13.80 9.91
CA LYS A 108 9.56 12.76 9.04
C LYS A 108 10.03 11.55 9.84
N ARG A 109 10.80 11.78 10.91
CA ARG A 109 11.31 10.71 11.78
C ARG A 109 10.17 9.92 12.40
N ARG A 110 9.16 10.62 12.95
CA ARG A 110 7.99 9.98 13.54
C ARG A 110 7.26 9.09 12.53
N TRP A 111 7.07 9.54 11.29
CA TRP A 111 6.38 8.77 10.27
C TRP A 111 7.18 7.57 9.80
N GLN A 112 8.48 7.75 9.60
CA GLN A 112 9.37 6.63 9.28
C GLN A 112 9.31 5.56 10.37
N GLN A 113 9.28 5.97 11.64
CA GLN A 113 9.19 5.05 12.76
C GLN A 113 7.82 4.35 12.83
N ILE A 114 6.71 5.08 12.62
CA ILE A 114 5.36 4.49 12.57
C ILE A 114 5.27 3.48 11.42
N MET A 115 5.76 3.83 10.24
CA MET A 115 5.74 2.96 9.07
C MET A 115 6.62 1.72 9.27
N ALA A 116 7.85 1.90 9.76
CA ALA A 116 8.74 0.79 10.07
C ALA A 116 8.12 -0.16 11.10
N ASN A 117 7.59 0.38 12.19
CA ASN A 117 6.90 -0.41 13.21
C ASN A 117 5.69 -1.14 12.66
N TYR A 118 4.86 -0.47 11.83
CA TYR A 118 3.73 -1.13 11.17
C TYR A 118 4.21 -2.32 10.33
N LEU A 119 5.16 -2.10 9.43
CA LEU A 119 5.66 -3.12 8.52
C LEU A 119 6.28 -4.30 9.26
N MET A 120 6.97 -4.05 10.37
CA MET A 120 7.66 -5.09 11.16
C MET A 120 6.74 -5.83 12.12
N THR A 121 5.75 -5.17 12.70
CA THR A 121 5.00 -5.74 13.84
C THR A 121 3.56 -6.12 13.50
N ARG A 122 3.00 -5.63 12.39
CA ARG A 122 1.61 -5.93 12.01
C ARG A 122 1.48 -7.40 11.60
N ARG A 123 0.88 -8.22 12.48
CA ARG A 123 0.78 -9.68 12.30
C ARG A 123 -0.12 -10.10 11.13
N ASN A 124 -1.15 -9.29 10.85
CA ASN A 124 -2.12 -9.56 9.79
C ASN A 124 -1.63 -9.16 8.41
N LEU A 125 -0.50 -8.43 8.32
CA LEU A 125 0.09 -8.01 7.05
C LEU A 125 0.54 -9.24 6.26
N ARG A 126 -0.03 -9.43 5.06
CA ARG A 126 0.25 -10.54 4.14
C ARG A 126 0.95 -10.09 2.88
N ALA A 127 0.69 -8.86 2.44
CA ALA A 127 1.32 -8.33 1.24
C ALA A 127 1.65 -6.85 1.40
N VAL A 128 2.71 -6.42 0.75
CA VAL A 128 3.07 -5.00 0.60
C VAL A 128 3.24 -4.68 -0.88
N ILE A 129 2.56 -3.65 -1.33
CA ILE A 129 2.68 -3.11 -2.68
C ILE A 129 3.41 -1.77 -2.58
N MET A 130 4.64 -1.73 -3.07
CA MET A 130 5.46 -0.52 -3.13
C MET A 130 5.26 0.18 -4.48
N LEU A 131 4.79 1.43 -4.45
CA LEU A 131 4.61 2.23 -5.65
C LEU A 131 5.80 3.15 -5.86
N CYS A 132 6.45 3.00 -7.03
CA CYS A 132 7.59 3.79 -7.47
C CYS A 132 7.24 4.60 -8.72
N ASP A 133 7.57 5.87 -8.73
CA ASP A 133 7.42 6.73 -9.92
C ASP A 133 8.50 6.32 -10.94
N SER A 134 8.10 5.78 -12.09
CA SER A 134 9.02 5.27 -13.12
C SER A 134 10.07 6.30 -13.58
N ARG A 135 9.73 7.59 -13.50
CA ARG A 135 10.64 8.67 -13.91
C ARG A 135 11.80 8.88 -12.94
N LEU A 136 11.65 8.44 -11.69
CA LEU A 136 12.64 8.65 -10.62
C LEU A 136 13.42 7.38 -10.32
N GLY A 137 12.89 6.21 -10.69
CA GLY A 137 13.43 4.91 -10.27
C GLY A 137 13.35 4.71 -8.75
N LEU A 138 14.10 3.76 -8.24
CA LEU A 138 14.27 3.55 -6.81
C LEU A 138 15.16 4.65 -6.23
N THR A 139 14.74 5.18 -5.09
CA THR A 139 15.47 6.21 -4.36
C THR A 139 16.03 5.64 -3.07
N GLU A 140 16.99 6.33 -2.43
CA GLU A 140 17.56 5.94 -1.13
C GLU A 140 16.49 5.64 -0.06
N LEU A 141 15.36 6.34 -0.11
CA LEU A 141 14.25 6.08 0.83
C LEU A 141 13.50 4.80 0.47
N ASP A 142 13.38 4.48 -0.80
CA ASP A 142 12.80 3.21 -1.26
C ASP A 142 13.72 2.05 -0.87
N GLU A 143 15.03 2.19 -1.06
CA GLU A 143 16.05 1.22 -0.62
C GLU A 143 16.03 1.01 0.90
N SER A 144 15.94 2.10 1.67
CA SER A 144 15.81 2.02 3.13
C SER A 144 14.55 1.24 3.56
N LEU A 145 13.44 1.41 2.85
CA LEU A 145 12.21 0.66 3.12
C LEU A 145 12.39 -0.83 2.77
N LEU A 146 13.05 -1.13 1.65
CA LEU A 146 13.35 -2.51 1.25
C LEU A 146 14.20 -3.21 2.31
N GLU A 147 15.21 -2.55 2.88
CA GLU A 147 16.01 -3.11 3.97
C GLU A 147 15.16 -3.43 5.22
N ILE A 148 14.26 -2.53 5.59
CA ILE A 148 13.35 -2.73 6.73
C ILE A 148 12.45 -3.95 6.52
N ILE A 149 11.89 -4.13 5.32
CA ILE A 149 10.89 -5.17 5.06
C ILE A 149 11.51 -6.52 4.69
N ARG A 150 12.78 -6.56 4.29
CA ARG A 150 13.49 -7.76 3.83
C ARG A 150 13.32 -8.98 4.75
N PRO A 151 13.47 -8.88 6.09
CA PRO A 151 13.25 -10.03 6.96
C PRO A 151 11.85 -10.62 6.85
N ARG A 152 10.83 -9.76 6.76
CA ARG A 152 9.43 -10.20 6.64
C ARG A 152 9.16 -10.89 5.29
N VAL A 153 9.80 -10.42 4.21
CA VAL A 153 9.71 -11.06 2.88
C VAL A 153 10.37 -12.44 2.92
N GLN A 154 11.51 -12.59 3.58
CA GLN A 154 12.15 -13.88 3.79
C GLN A 154 11.28 -14.84 4.63
N ASP A 155 10.46 -14.31 5.53
CA ASP A 155 9.51 -15.06 6.35
C ASP A 155 8.15 -15.27 5.66
N GLY A 156 8.05 -15.00 4.34
CA GLY A 156 6.86 -15.31 3.53
C GLY A 156 5.85 -14.17 3.38
N LEU A 157 6.23 -12.92 3.67
CA LEU A 157 5.43 -11.75 3.29
C LEU A 157 5.53 -11.51 1.78
N ASP A 158 4.41 -11.42 1.08
CA ASP A 158 4.39 -11.07 -0.32
C ASP A 158 4.81 -9.61 -0.54
N PHE A 159 5.69 -9.38 -1.51
CA PHE A 159 6.17 -8.04 -1.84
C PHE A 159 6.15 -7.79 -3.35
N LEU A 160 5.47 -6.71 -3.75
CA LEU A 160 5.35 -6.31 -5.15
C LEU A 160 5.81 -4.86 -5.31
N VAL A 161 6.66 -4.60 -6.30
CA VAL A 161 6.98 -3.24 -6.75
C VAL A 161 6.15 -2.91 -7.97
N LEU A 162 5.38 -1.83 -7.89
CA LEU A 162 4.55 -1.33 -8.96
C LEU A 162 5.12 0.00 -9.49
N MET A 163 5.63 -0.03 -10.71
CA MET A 163 6.11 1.15 -11.40
C MET A 163 4.93 1.97 -11.92
N THR A 164 4.79 3.20 -11.45
CA THR A 164 3.69 4.11 -11.79
C THR A 164 4.13 5.19 -12.76
N LYS A 165 3.15 5.86 -13.40
CA LYS A 165 3.39 6.99 -14.32
C LYS A 165 4.25 6.64 -15.52
N ALA A 166 4.24 5.40 -15.95
CA ALA A 166 4.94 4.96 -17.16
C ALA A 166 4.44 5.70 -18.42
N ASP A 167 3.18 6.17 -18.38
CA ASP A 167 2.59 7.03 -19.41
C ASP A 167 3.28 8.40 -19.56
N LYS A 168 4.09 8.80 -18.59
CA LYS A 168 4.89 10.04 -18.60
C LYS A 168 6.30 9.87 -19.14
N MET A 169 6.68 8.65 -19.51
CA MET A 169 8.01 8.32 -20.02
C MET A 169 7.97 8.11 -21.52
N ASN A 170 9.04 8.50 -22.20
CA ASN A 170 9.22 8.08 -23.58
C ASN A 170 9.69 6.61 -23.65
N ARG A 171 9.64 6.01 -24.87
CA ARG A 171 9.94 4.58 -25.06
C ARG A 171 11.37 4.19 -24.64
N ALA A 172 12.35 5.08 -24.82
CA ALA A 172 13.74 4.85 -24.48
C ALA A 172 13.98 4.91 -22.96
N GLU A 173 13.29 5.81 -22.26
CA GLU A 173 13.32 5.93 -20.80
C GLU A 173 12.63 4.70 -20.16
N GLY A 174 11.51 4.23 -20.73
CA GLY A 174 10.79 3.04 -20.24
C GLY A 174 11.64 1.77 -20.28
N GLN A 175 12.49 1.61 -21.30
CA GLN A 175 13.39 0.45 -21.41
C GLN A 175 14.56 0.47 -20.41
N LYS A 176 14.93 1.65 -19.90
CA LYS A 176 15.99 1.79 -18.90
C LYS A 176 15.50 1.64 -17.46
N ALA A 177 14.21 1.74 -17.24
CA ALA A 177 13.60 1.69 -15.92
C ALA A 177 13.18 0.26 -15.48
N LEU A 178 13.26 -0.70 -16.39
CA LEU A 178 13.06 -2.14 -16.19
C LEU A 178 14.40 -2.84 -16.02
#